data_e162fd787d05e843c828100a871ec399
#
_entry.id   e162fd787d05e843c828100a871ec399
#
_cell.length_a   1.000
_cell.length_b   1.000
_cell.length_c   1.000
_cell.angle_alpha   90.00
_cell.angle_beta   90.00
_cell.angle_gamma   90.00
#
_symmetry.space_group_name_H-M   'P 1'
#
loop_
_entity.id
_entity.type
_entity.pdbx_description
1 polymer ?
#
loop_
_entity_poly.entity_id
_entity_poly.type
_entity_poly.pdbx_seq_one_letter_code
_entity_poly.pdbx_strand_id
1 'polypeptide(L)'
;MKPRIGRVSLVGAGPGDPELLTLKAIRAIRAATVLLVDDLVGEGVLRFARRSARVVHVGKRGGCASTPQAFIEKLMAAEALKGERVVRLKGGDPFVFGRGGEEAEHLREQGIEVEVINGITAGLAAATSLGVPLTHRAHAHGVMLVTGHARAGEAPLHWPTLAAAAAQGLTLVVYMGVASVRELQEGLLAALPPATPVAVVQHASLPTQRHAVGTLGTLAELVQEHGLASPAIIVIGDVLRGLAQVASSSVRAELVEAPTRTSRALRQAQGERFSGSA
;
A
#
# COMPACT_ATOMS: atom_id res chain seq x y z
N MET A 1 12.90 -15.84 39.42
CA MET A 1 11.81 -15.21 38.66
C MET A 1 11.85 -15.75 37.24
N LYS A 2 10.74 -16.27 36.72
CA LYS A 2 10.68 -16.61 35.28
C LYS A 2 10.89 -15.33 34.48
N PRO A 3 11.71 -15.31 33.40
CA PRO A 3 11.87 -14.15 32.58
C PRO A 3 10.49 -13.76 32.02
N ARG A 4 10.17 -12.48 32.08
CA ARG A 4 8.90 -11.96 31.55
C ARG A 4 9.00 -12.00 30.03
N ILE A 5 8.21 -12.87 29.39
CA ILE A 5 8.11 -12.92 27.94
C ILE A 5 7.60 -11.55 27.44
N GLY A 6 8.26 -11.00 26.44
CA GLY A 6 7.83 -9.78 25.76
C GLY A 6 6.59 -10.03 24.91
N ARG A 7 6.21 -9.03 24.12
CA ARG A 7 5.07 -9.13 23.19
C ARG A 7 5.48 -8.71 21.78
N VAL A 8 4.76 -9.17 20.79
CA VAL A 8 4.94 -8.79 19.40
C VAL A 8 3.72 -8.01 18.93
N SER A 9 3.94 -6.84 18.30
CA SER A 9 2.90 -6.13 17.58
C SER A 9 3.19 -6.18 16.08
N LEU A 10 2.26 -6.75 15.31
CA LEU A 10 2.25 -6.69 13.85
C LEU A 10 1.58 -5.39 13.44
N VAL A 11 2.31 -4.46 12.87
CA VAL A 11 1.86 -3.08 12.67
C VAL A 11 1.86 -2.73 11.20
N GLY A 12 0.69 -2.33 10.70
CA GLY A 12 0.55 -1.74 9.39
C GLY A 12 1.16 -0.34 9.34
N ALA A 13 2.14 -0.16 8.48
CA ALA A 13 2.82 1.11 8.26
C ALA A 13 2.11 2.01 7.23
N GLY A 14 0.96 1.57 6.73
CA GLY A 14 0.25 2.28 5.67
C GLY A 14 0.92 2.16 4.30
N PRO A 15 0.44 2.90 3.30
CA PRO A 15 0.85 2.77 1.90
C PRO A 15 2.18 3.45 1.57
N GLY A 16 2.71 4.28 2.48
CA GLY A 16 4.00 4.97 2.28
C GLY A 16 4.05 6.35 2.94
N ASP A 17 3.00 7.16 2.80
CA ASP A 17 2.89 8.44 3.49
C ASP A 17 2.79 8.24 5.02
N PRO A 18 3.75 8.76 5.82
CA PRO A 18 3.73 8.61 7.27
C PRO A 18 2.56 9.34 7.96
N GLU A 19 1.88 10.26 7.30
CA GLU A 19 0.67 10.91 7.83
C GLU A 19 -0.56 9.98 7.77
N LEU A 20 -0.48 8.90 7.00
CA LEU A 20 -1.50 7.85 6.94
C LEU A 20 -1.30 6.74 7.99
N LEU A 21 -0.36 6.92 8.93
CA LEU A 21 -0.23 6.04 10.09
C LEU A 21 -1.41 6.21 11.04
N THR A 22 -1.89 5.09 11.58
CA THR A 22 -2.85 5.18 12.69
C THR A 22 -2.17 5.65 13.98
N LEU A 23 -2.89 6.34 14.84
CA LEU A 23 -2.37 6.75 16.16
C LEU A 23 -1.90 5.54 16.98
N LYS A 24 -2.57 4.40 16.82
CA LYS A 24 -2.19 3.16 17.50
C LYS A 24 -0.85 2.63 16.97
N ALA A 25 -0.61 2.68 15.66
CA ALA A 25 0.67 2.33 15.05
C ALA A 25 1.80 3.22 15.58
N ILE A 26 1.61 4.54 15.61
CA ILE A 26 2.61 5.48 16.16
C ILE A 26 2.94 5.15 17.63
N ARG A 27 1.94 4.86 18.45
CA ARG A 27 2.16 4.48 19.86
C ARG A 27 2.96 3.19 20.00
N ALA A 28 2.66 2.18 19.16
CA ALA A 28 3.38 0.92 19.16
C ALA A 28 4.84 1.11 18.74
N ILE A 29 5.09 1.86 17.65
CA ILE A 29 6.44 2.20 17.17
C ILE A 29 7.26 2.92 18.25
N ARG A 30 6.67 3.92 18.90
CA ARG A 30 7.32 4.65 20.01
C ARG A 30 7.63 3.77 21.22
N ALA A 31 6.82 2.76 21.49
CA ALA A 31 7.01 1.86 22.62
C ALA A 31 7.99 0.71 22.32
N ALA A 32 8.30 0.45 21.07
CA ALA A 32 9.15 -0.67 20.65
C ALA A 32 10.57 -0.58 21.21
N THR A 33 11.14 -1.73 21.54
CA THR A 33 12.58 -1.88 21.82
C THR A 33 13.31 -2.46 20.61
N VAL A 34 12.58 -3.25 19.80
CA VAL A 34 13.05 -3.81 18.54
C VAL A 34 12.01 -3.57 17.45
N LEU A 35 12.45 -3.04 16.31
CA LEU A 35 11.64 -2.89 15.10
C LEU A 35 12.19 -3.81 14.01
N LEU A 36 11.35 -4.70 13.50
CA LEU A 36 11.63 -5.50 12.31
C LEU A 36 10.90 -4.88 11.12
N VAL A 37 11.65 -4.33 10.18
CA VAL A 37 11.12 -3.43 9.14
C VAL A 37 11.13 -4.12 7.78
N ASP A 38 9.98 -4.11 7.10
CA ASP A 38 9.82 -4.61 5.73
C ASP A 38 10.26 -3.57 4.69
N ASP A 39 10.55 -4.01 3.47
CA ASP A 39 10.99 -3.13 2.36
C ASP A 39 9.97 -2.08 1.94
N LEU A 40 8.68 -2.43 2.02
CA LEU A 40 7.60 -1.53 1.62
C LEU A 40 7.24 -0.48 2.70
N VAL A 41 7.98 -0.45 3.79
CA VAL A 41 7.81 0.57 4.83
C VAL A 41 8.57 1.84 4.44
N GLY A 42 7.86 2.95 4.28
CA GLY A 42 8.46 4.25 3.97
C GLY A 42 9.44 4.71 5.07
N GLU A 43 10.58 5.26 4.68
CA GLU A 43 11.61 5.73 5.62
C GLU A 43 11.08 6.75 6.64
N GLY A 44 10.13 7.58 6.24
CA GLY A 44 9.46 8.55 7.09
C GLY A 44 8.75 7.95 8.31
N VAL A 45 8.41 6.67 8.28
CA VAL A 45 7.79 5.96 9.41
C VAL A 45 8.75 5.78 10.57
N LEU A 46 10.03 5.57 10.29
CA LEU A 46 11.05 5.32 11.32
C LEU A 46 11.35 6.54 12.20
N ARG A 47 10.97 7.75 11.78
CA ARG A 47 11.07 8.96 12.61
C ARG A 47 10.29 8.89 13.93
N PHE A 48 9.28 8.03 14.01
CA PHE A 48 8.50 7.81 15.20
C PHE A 48 9.14 6.82 16.19
N ALA A 49 10.16 6.09 15.77
CA ALA A 49 10.90 5.19 16.65
C ALA A 49 11.73 5.98 17.68
N ARG A 50 11.83 5.46 18.90
CA ARG A 50 12.76 6.04 19.87
C ARG A 50 14.21 5.76 19.46
N ARG A 51 15.13 6.66 19.79
CA ARG A 51 16.56 6.54 19.43
C ARG A 51 17.23 5.27 19.97
N SER A 52 16.74 4.74 21.10
CA SER A 52 17.26 3.52 21.73
C SER A 52 16.67 2.23 21.14
N ALA A 53 15.71 2.30 20.23
CA ALA A 53 15.16 1.12 19.59
C ALA A 53 16.14 0.54 18.57
N ARG A 54 16.30 -0.77 18.60
CA ARG A 54 17.09 -1.48 17.59
C ARG A 54 16.24 -1.70 16.34
N VAL A 55 16.68 -1.17 15.21
CA VAL A 55 16.01 -1.31 13.91
C VAL A 55 16.71 -2.41 13.11
N VAL A 56 15.96 -3.41 12.69
CA VAL A 56 16.42 -4.54 11.88
C VAL A 56 15.58 -4.59 10.60
N HIS A 57 16.20 -4.39 9.46
CA HIS A 57 15.55 -4.53 8.18
C HIS A 57 15.52 -6.00 7.77
N VAL A 58 14.33 -6.52 7.49
CA VAL A 58 14.10 -7.94 7.16
C VAL A 58 13.56 -8.15 5.75
N GLY A 59 13.44 -7.07 4.98
CA GLY A 59 13.06 -7.09 3.56
C GLY A 59 14.24 -7.33 2.61
N LYS A 60 13.96 -7.22 1.29
CA LYS A 60 14.99 -7.29 0.23
C LYS A 60 15.80 -6.00 0.20
N ARG A 61 17.07 -6.03 0.53
CA ARG A 61 17.96 -4.89 0.25
C ARG A 61 18.69 -5.12 -1.07
N GLY A 62 18.51 -4.17 -2.01
CA GLY A 62 19.45 -3.96 -3.12
C GLY A 62 19.79 -5.21 -3.96
N GLY A 63 18.81 -6.00 -4.40
CA GLY A 63 19.05 -7.16 -5.27
C GLY A 63 19.40 -8.47 -4.55
N CYS A 64 19.52 -8.48 -3.22
CA CYS A 64 19.70 -9.70 -2.44
C CYS A 64 18.43 -10.55 -2.41
N ALA A 65 18.56 -11.86 -2.16
CA ALA A 65 17.43 -12.74 -1.93
C ALA A 65 16.59 -12.23 -0.75
N SER A 66 15.24 -12.34 -0.83
CA SER A 66 14.37 -11.97 0.29
C SER A 66 14.71 -12.82 1.51
N THR A 67 14.72 -12.19 2.69
CA THR A 67 14.86 -12.93 3.95
C THR A 67 13.76 -14.01 4.03
N PRO A 68 14.08 -15.28 4.25
CA PRO A 68 13.08 -16.32 4.34
C PRO A 68 12.07 -16.02 5.45
N GLN A 69 10.78 -16.25 5.20
CA GLN A 69 9.72 -15.97 6.17
C GLN A 69 9.95 -16.68 7.51
N ALA A 70 10.34 -17.95 7.44
CA ALA A 70 10.67 -18.73 8.64
C ALA A 70 11.81 -18.12 9.49
N PHE A 71 12.73 -17.38 8.87
CA PHE A 71 13.77 -16.66 9.62
C PHE A 71 13.19 -15.45 10.34
N ILE A 72 12.30 -14.70 9.68
CA ILE A 72 11.63 -13.53 10.28
C ILE A 72 10.80 -13.96 11.49
N GLU A 73 10.04 -15.04 11.37
CA GLU A 73 9.23 -15.62 12.44
C GLU A 73 10.08 -16.05 13.63
N LYS A 74 11.17 -16.79 13.39
CA LYS A 74 12.13 -17.17 14.42
C LYS A 74 12.77 -15.97 15.11
N LEU A 75 13.09 -14.92 14.35
CA LEU A 75 13.70 -13.71 14.90
C LEU A 75 12.72 -12.96 15.81
N MET A 76 11.44 -12.82 15.40
CA MET A 76 10.40 -12.21 16.23
C MET A 76 10.24 -12.96 17.56
N ALA A 77 10.16 -14.30 17.49
CA ALA A 77 10.02 -15.15 18.66
C ALA A 77 11.23 -15.05 19.60
N ALA A 78 12.44 -15.12 19.04
CA ALA A 78 13.67 -15.02 19.83
C ALA A 78 13.79 -13.70 20.57
N GLU A 79 13.42 -12.58 19.94
CA GLU A 79 13.44 -11.27 20.59
C GLU A 79 12.35 -11.14 21.67
N ALA A 80 11.15 -11.65 21.40
CA ALA A 80 10.08 -11.65 22.40
C ALA A 80 10.42 -12.51 23.63
N LEU A 81 11.05 -13.67 23.44
CA LEU A 81 11.50 -14.54 24.54
C LEU A 81 12.59 -13.90 25.42
N LYS A 82 13.34 -12.92 24.90
CA LYS A 82 14.28 -12.08 25.66
C LYS A 82 13.59 -11.00 26.50
N GLY A 83 12.26 -10.88 26.40
CA GLY A 83 11.48 -9.84 27.09
C GLY A 83 11.34 -8.53 26.31
N GLU A 84 11.76 -8.50 25.03
CA GLU A 84 11.70 -7.32 24.19
C GLU A 84 10.26 -6.99 23.75
N ARG A 85 9.98 -5.71 23.53
CA ARG A 85 8.77 -5.23 22.87
C ARG A 85 9.05 -5.13 21.37
N VAL A 86 8.68 -6.19 20.65
CA VAL A 86 8.94 -6.33 19.22
C VAL A 86 7.81 -5.67 18.43
N VAL A 87 8.15 -4.82 17.48
CA VAL A 87 7.23 -4.31 16.46
C VAL A 87 7.69 -4.80 15.09
N ARG A 88 6.84 -5.56 14.41
CA ARG A 88 6.98 -5.96 13.02
C ARG A 88 6.26 -4.92 12.16
N LEU A 89 6.99 -4.04 11.49
CA LEU A 89 6.44 -3.06 10.55
C LEU A 89 6.27 -3.68 9.17
N LYS A 90 5.07 -3.59 8.64
CA LYS A 90 4.65 -4.13 7.34
C LYS A 90 4.04 -3.04 6.49
N GLY A 91 4.40 -2.94 5.22
CA GLY A 91 3.76 -2.02 4.29
C GLY A 91 2.25 -2.30 4.18
N GLY A 92 1.44 -1.27 4.07
CA GLY A 92 -0.01 -1.38 4.02
C GLY A 92 -0.61 -1.88 5.35
N ASP A 93 -1.40 -2.95 5.28
CA ASP A 93 -2.05 -3.63 6.39
C ASP A 93 -1.45 -5.03 6.60
N PRO A 94 -1.19 -5.49 7.85
CA PRO A 94 -0.57 -6.79 8.11
C PRO A 94 -1.39 -7.97 7.59
N PHE A 95 -2.71 -7.85 7.54
CA PHE A 95 -3.65 -8.91 7.18
C PHE A 95 -4.17 -8.85 5.74
N VAL A 96 -3.72 -7.86 4.95
CA VAL A 96 -4.06 -7.76 3.53
C VAL A 96 -2.79 -8.04 2.70
N PHE A 97 -2.66 -9.26 2.18
CA PHE A 97 -1.52 -9.75 1.39
C PHE A 97 -0.14 -9.56 2.05
N GLY A 98 -0.13 -9.37 3.39
CA GLY A 98 1.06 -9.10 4.18
C GLY A 98 1.60 -10.32 4.94
N ARG A 99 1.01 -11.52 4.83
CA ARG A 99 1.39 -12.74 5.56
C ARG A 99 1.33 -12.60 7.09
N GLY A 100 0.68 -11.56 7.61
CA GLY A 100 0.58 -11.32 9.05
C GLY A 100 -0.18 -12.42 9.80
N GLY A 101 -1.10 -13.13 9.12
CA GLY A 101 -1.78 -14.30 9.65
C GLY A 101 -0.79 -15.40 10.03
N GLU A 102 0.08 -15.80 9.09
CA GLU A 102 1.13 -16.81 9.29
C GLU A 102 2.07 -16.41 10.46
N GLU A 103 2.52 -15.14 10.48
CA GLU A 103 3.36 -14.59 11.54
C GLU A 103 2.67 -14.66 12.92
N ALA A 104 1.38 -14.31 12.97
CA ALA A 104 0.61 -14.32 14.22
C ALA A 104 0.36 -15.76 14.75
N GLU A 105 0.05 -16.70 13.86
CA GLU A 105 -0.15 -18.12 14.20
C GLU A 105 1.12 -18.71 14.79
N HIS A 106 2.25 -18.56 14.09
CA HIS A 106 3.55 -19.07 14.54
C HIS A 106 3.97 -18.55 15.93
N LEU A 107 3.72 -17.25 16.20
CA LEU A 107 4.06 -16.66 17.50
C LEU A 107 3.13 -17.15 18.62
N ARG A 108 1.83 -17.29 18.34
CA ARG A 108 0.84 -17.78 19.31
C ARG A 108 1.10 -19.23 19.70
N GLU A 109 1.52 -20.08 18.75
CA GLU A 109 1.93 -21.46 19.01
C GLU A 109 3.09 -21.56 20.01
N GLN A 110 3.93 -20.52 20.09
CA GLN A 110 5.02 -20.41 21.06
C GLN A 110 4.62 -19.70 22.37
N GLY A 111 3.33 -19.44 22.58
CA GLY A 111 2.82 -18.77 23.78
C GLY A 111 3.16 -17.27 23.85
N ILE A 112 3.50 -16.64 22.74
CA ILE A 112 3.83 -15.21 22.66
C ILE A 112 2.56 -14.42 22.40
N GLU A 113 2.34 -13.34 23.20
CA GLU A 113 1.23 -12.43 22.99
C GLU A 113 1.43 -11.61 21.70
N VAL A 114 0.44 -11.66 20.81
CA VAL A 114 0.46 -10.96 19.53
C VAL A 114 -0.69 -9.96 19.45
N GLU A 115 -0.34 -8.70 19.26
CA GLU A 115 -1.27 -7.63 18.92
C GLU A 115 -1.17 -7.31 17.41
N VAL A 116 -2.31 -7.19 16.72
CA VAL A 116 -2.33 -6.74 15.33
C VAL A 116 -2.92 -5.33 15.25
N ILE A 117 -2.22 -4.45 14.56
CA ILE A 117 -2.59 -3.05 14.39
C ILE A 117 -2.74 -2.76 12.91
N ASN A 118 -3.97 -2.46 12.48
CA ASN A 118 -4.28 -2.17 11.08
C ASN A 118 -3.49 -0.96 10.55
N GLY A 119 -3.22 -0.99 9.25
CA GLY A 119 -2.76 0.13 8.46
C GLY A 119 -3.66 0.34 7.25
N ILE A 120 -3.55 1.47 6.58
CA ILE A 120 -4.25 1.71 5.33
C ILE A 120 -3.58 0.86 4.25
N THR A 121 -4.33 -0.08 3.68
CA THR A 121 -3.81 -0.94 2.60
C THR A 121 -3.65 -0.15 1.29
N ALA A 122 -2.66 -0.52 0.49
CA ALA A 122 -2.29 0.21 -0.73
C ALA A 122 -3.43 0.35 -1.75
N GLY A 123 -4.35 -0.62 -1.82
CA GLY A 123 -5.52 -0.54 -2.71
C GLY A 123 -6.48 0.58 -2.36
N LEU A 124 -6.70 0.86 -1.07
CA LEU A 124 -7.49 2.01 -0.64
C LEU A 124 -6.78 3.33 -0.96
N ALA A 125 -5.49 3.40 -0.67
CA ALA A 125 -4.70 4.59 -0.93
C ALA A 125 -4.59 4.92 -2.42
N ALA A 126 -4.45 3.91 -3.29
CA ALA A 126 -4.41 4.09 -4.73
C ALA A 126 -5.68 4.76 -5.27
N ALA A 127 -6.86 4.29 -4.85
CA ALA A 127 -8.12 4.89 -5.26
C ALA A 127 -8.28 6.32 -4.71
N THR A 128 -7.96 6.52 -3.42
CA THR A 128 -8.03 7.85 -2.79
C THR A 128 -7.10 8.86 -3.45
N SER A 129 -5.89 8.44 -3.84
CA SER A 129 -4.91 9.31 -4.51
C SER A 129 -5.37 9.78 -5.91
N LEU A 130 -6.28 9.04 -6.53
CA LEU A 130 -6.93 9.41 -7.79
C LEU A 130 -8.24 10.19 -7.57
N GLY A 131 -8.67 10.40 -6.33
CA GLY A 131 -9.96 11.00 -6.01
C GLY A 131 -11.15 10.12 -6.38
N VAL A 132 -10.97 8.79 -6.48
CA VAL A 132 -11.99 7.83 -6.89
C VAL A 132 -12.47 7.01 -5.70
N PRO A 133 -13.79 6.89 -5.46
CA PRO A 133 -14.32 5.96 -4.48
C PRO A 133 -14.26 4.53 -5.02
N LEU A 134 -13.93 3.54 -4.18
CA LEU A 134 -14.00 2.12 -4.57
C LEU A 134 -15.43 1.57 -4.62
N THR A 135 -16.38 2.24 -3.98
CA THR A 135 -17.81 1.90 -4.03
C THR A 135 -18.62 3.14 -4.42
N HIS A 136 -19.67 2.95 -5.21
CA HIS A 136 -20.54 4.05 -5.64
C HIS A 136 -21.95 3.53 -5.90
N ARG A 137 -22.99 4.23 -5.41
CA ARG A 137 -24.39 3.78 -5.52
C ARG A 137 -24.81 3.44 -6.95
N ALA A 138 -24.30 4.18 -7.94
CA ALA A 138 -24.66 3.99 -9.35
C ALA A 138 -23.67 3.08 -10.11
N HIS A 139 -22.48 2.79 -9.58
CA HIS A 139 -21.41 2.16 -10.37
C HIS A 139 -20.83 0.90 -9.74
N ALA A 140 -20.77 0.81 -8.39
CA ALA A 140 -20.17 -0.34 -7.75
C ALA A 140 -20.75 -0.61 -6.36
N HIS A 141 -21.35 -1.79 -6.19
CA HIS A 141 -21.97 -2.22 -4.94
C HIS A 141 -20.98 -2.80 -3.93
N GLY A 142 -19.77 -3.12 -4.38
CA GLY A 142 -18.75 -3.74 -3.53
C GLY A 142 -17.35 -3.67 -4.16
N VAL A 143 -16.38 -4.21 -3.43
CA VAL A 143 -14.97 -4.23 -3.79
C VAL A 143 -14.42 -5.63 -3.61
N MET A 144 -13.66 -6.11 -4.58
CA MET A 144 -12.84 -7.31 -4.47
C MET A 144 -11.36 -6.93 -4.40
N LEU A 145 -10.68 -7.33 -3.33
CA LEU A 145 -9.23 -7.22 -3.20
C LEU A 145 -8.62 -8.57 -3.55
N VAL A 146 -7.80 -8.63 -4.59
CA VAL A 146 -7.20 -9.87 -5.07
C VAL A 146 -5.69 -9.69 -5.32
N THR A 147 -4.94 -10.79 -5.33
CA THR A 147 -3.52 -10.78 -5.69
C THR A 147 -3.33 -11.32 -7.11
N GLY A 148 -2.55 -10.64 -7.95
CA GLY A 148 -2.16 -11.14 -9.27
C GLY A 148 -1.00 -12.15 -9.22
N HIS A 149 -0.50 -12.47 -8.02
CA HIS A 149 0.61 -13.40 -7.83
C HIS A 149 0.11 -14.71 -7.20
N ALA A 150 0.23 -15.82 -7.91
CA ALA A 150 0.00 -17.15 -7.36
C ALA A 150 1.20 -17.59 -6.52
N ARG A 151 0.95 -18.28 -5.41
CA ARG A 151 2.02 -18.93 -4.64
C ARG A 151 2.62 -20.07 -5.48
N ALA A 152 3.93 -20.27 -5.36
CA ALA A 152 4.59 -21.37 -6.05
C ALA A 152 3.95 -22.72 -5.68
N GLY A 153 3.48 -23.46 -6.68
CA GLY A 153 2.78 -24.75 -6.50
C GLY A 153 1.27 -24.66 -6.30
N GLU A 154 0.69 -23.46 -6.26
CA GLU A 154 -0.77 -23.26 -6.23
C GLU A 154 -1.29 -22.90 -7.63
N ALA A 155 -2.54 -23.25 -7.90
CA ALA A 155 -3.20 -22.84 -9.13
C ALA A 155 -3.33 -21.31 -9.17
N PRO A 156 -3.10 -20.66 -10.33
CA PRO A 156 -3.34 -19.24 -10.49
C PRO A 156 -4.81 -18.91 -10.26
N LEU A 157 -5.10 -17.63 -9.95
CA LEU A 157 -6.47 -17.16 -9.84
C LEU A 157 -7.23 -17.41 -11.15
N HIS A 158 -8.46 -17.90 -11.01
CA HIS A 158 -9.33 -18.09 -12.16
C HIS A 158 -9.95 -16.74 -12.56
N TRP A 159 -9.23 -15.98 -13.37
CA TRP A 159 -9.62 -14.63 -13.81
C TRP A 159 -11.03 -14.56 -14.42
N PRO A 160 -11.49 -15.52 -15.25
CA PRO A 160 -12.86 -15.50 -15.77
C PRO A 160 -13.96 -15.48 -14.68
N THR A 161 -13.77 -16.20 -13.58
CA THR A 161 -14.71 -16.16 -12.45
C THR A 161 -14.73 -14.78 -11.78
N LEU A 162 -13.55 -14.16 -11.57
CA LEU A 162 -13.45 -12.82 -11.01
C LEU A 162 -14.04 -11.77 -11.95
N ALA A 163 -13.84 -11.92 -13.26
CA ALA A 163 -14.45 -11.08 -14.28
C ALA A 163 -15.99 -11.15 -14.26
N ALA A 164 -16.54 -12.36 -14.17
CA ALA A 164 -17.99 -12.58 -14.07
C ALA A 164 -18.57 -11.94 -12.79
N ALA A 165 -17.86 -12.03 -11.67
CA ALA A 165 -18.25 -11.36 -10.43
C ALA A 165 -18.14 -9.82 -10.56
N ALA A 166 -17.07 -9.30 -11.16
CA ALA A 166 -16.89 -7.87 -11.39
C ALA A 166 -17.98 -7.29 -12.31
N ALA A 167 -18.42 -8.05 -13.31
CA ALA A 167 -19.52 -7.68 -14.20
C ALA A 167 -20.87 -7.46 -13.47
N GLN A 168 -21.00 -7.94 -12.23
CA GLN A 168 -22.15 -7.67 -11.36
C GLN A 168 -22.04 -6.32 -10.62
N GLY A 169 -21.20 -5.40 -11.06
CA GLY A 169 -21.03 -4.08 -10.44
C GLY A 169 -20.10 -4.08 -9.22
N LEU A 170 -18.99 -4.81 -9.29
CA LEU A 170 -17.95 -4.78 -8.28
C LEU A 170 -16.66 -4.11 -8.83
N THR A 171 -16.03 -3.31 -8.00
CA THR A 171 -14.70 -2.80 -8.30
C THR A 171 -13.66 -3.86 -7.97
N LEU A 172 -12.78 -4.18 -8.92
CA LEU A 172 -11.68 -5.10 -8.71
C LEU A 172 -10.39 -4.31 -8.42
N VAL A 173 -9.72 -4.64 -7.33
CA VAL A 173 -8.44 -4.04 -6.91
C VAL A 173 -7.40 -5.15 -6.86
N VAL A 174 -6.42 -5.10 -7.78
CA VAL A 174 -5.42 -6.15 -7.95
C VAL A 174 -4.08 -5.68 -7.38
N TYR A 175 -3.57 -6.45 -6.44
CA TYR A 175 -2.22 -6.33 -5.87
C TYR A 175 -1.26 -7.24 -6.63
N MET A 176 0.00 -6.84 -6.75
CA MET A 176 1.07 -7.66 -7.36
C MET A 176 0.76 -8.16 -8.79
N GLY A 177 -0.12 -7.45 -9.53
CA GLY A 177 -0.60 -7.87 -10.84
C GLY A 177 0.26 -7.40 -12.03
N VAL A 178 1.22 -6.49 -11.84
CA VAL A 178 1.97 -5.88 -12.96
C VAL A 178 2.84 -6.90 -13.69
N ALA A 179 3.45 -7.84 -12.99
CA ALA A 179 4.31 -8.86 -13.60
C ALA A 179 3.52 -9.83 -14.51
N SER A 180 2.24 -10.08 -14.22
CA SER A 180 1.33 -10.95 -14.96
C SER A 180 0.21 -10.18 -15.66
N VAL A 181 0.44 -8.91 -16.00
CA VAL A 181 -0.61 -8.00 -16.48
C VAL A 181 -1.30 -8.48 -17.77
N ARG A 182 -0.58 -9.16 -18.68
CA ARG A 182 -1.15 -9.73 -19.92
C ARG A 182 -2.12 -10.87 -19.63
N GLU A 183 -1.72 -11.83 -18.79
CA GLU A 183 -2.56 -12.94 -18.35
C GLU A 183 -3.80 -12.44 -17.62
N LEU A 184 -3.64 -11.45 -16.74
CA LEU A 184 -4.73 -10.79 -16.05
C LEU A 184 -5.71 -10.12 -17.02
N GLN A 185 -5.20 -9.37 -17.99
CA GLN A 185 -6.00 -8.70 -19.03
C GLN A 185 -6.81 -9.72 -19.84
N GLU A 186 -6.15 -10.73 -20.37
CA GLU A 186 -6.78 -11.80 -21.17
C GLU A 186 -7.87 -12.53 -20.39
N GLY A 187 -7.60 -12.90 -19.13
CA GLY A 187 -8.56 -13.59 -18.29
C GLY A 187 -9.76 -12.73 -17.91
N LEU A 188 -9.58 -11.42 -17.70
CA LEU A 188 -10.69 -10.50 -17.39
C LEU A 188 -11.54 -10.17 -18.61
N LEU A 189 -10.97 -10.12 -19.81
CA LEU A 189 -11.69 -9.92 -21.07
C LEU A 189 -12.67 -11.07 -21.38
N ALA A 190 -12.57 -12.21 -20.70
CA ALA A 190 -13.52 -13.30 -20.85
C ALA A 190 -14.97 -12.92 -20.45
N ALA A 191 -15.17 -11.93 -19.57
CA ALA A 191 -16.49 -11.51 -19.12
C ALA A 191 -16.65 -9.98 -18.96
N LEU A 192 -15.57 -9.20 -18.97
CA LEU A 192 -15.63 -7.76 -18.93
C LEU A 192 -15.40 -7.13 -20.31
N PRO A 193 -16.14 -6.08 -20.67
CA PRO A 193 -15.94 -5.36 -21.94
C PRO A 193 -14.51 -4.79 -22.05
N PRO A 194 -13.90 -4.75 -23.24
CA PRO A 194 -12.60 -4.10 -23.44
C PRO A 194 -12.59 -2.62 -23.05
N ALA A 195 -13.74 -1.94 -23.12
CA ALA A 195 -13.91 -0.55 -22.71
C ALA A 195 -14.03 -0.34 -21.21
N THR A 196 -13.98 -1.41 -20.39
CA THR A 196 -14.01 -1.30 -18.91
C THR A 196 -12.87 -0.41 -18.44
N PRO A 197 -13.12 0.66 -17.65
CA PRO A 197 -12.09 1.56 -17.20
C PRO A 197 -11.09 0.89 -16.26
N VAL A 198 -9.82 1.23 -16.41
CA VAL A 198 -8.72 0.76 -15.54
C VAL A 198 -7.83 1.94 -15.13
N ALA A 199 -7.25 1.83 -13.94
CA ALA A 199 -6.18 2.70 -13.48
C ALA A 199 -5.06 1.86 -12.86
N VAL A 200 -3.83 2.20 -13.16
CA VAL A 200 -2.64 1.59 -12.55
C VAL A 200 -1.93 2.66 -11.74
N VAL A 201 -1.72 2.41 -10.44
CA VAL A 201 -1.09 3.36 -9.52
C VAL A 201 0.15 2.72 -8.91
N GLN A 202 1.31 3.22 -9.28
CA GLN A 202 2.60 2.85 -8.72
C GLN A 202 2.95 3.77 -7.55
N HIS A 203 3.50 3.24 -6.47
CA HIS A 203 3.94 3.98 -5.29
C HIS A 203 2.85 4.88 -4.68
N ALA A 204 1.62 4.36 -4.56
CA ALA A 204 0.48 5.10 -4.02
C ALA A 204 0.82 5.81 -2.71
N SER A 205 0.46 7.09 -2.59
CA SER A 205 0.71 8.00 -1.47
C SER A 205 2.17 8.46 -1.27
N LEU A 206 3.12 7.96 -2.05
CA LEU A 206 4.51 8.42 -1.98
C LEU A 206 4.72 9.64 -2.90
N PRO A 207 5.74 10.50 -2.62
CA PRO A 207 6.11 11.58 -3.54
C PRO A 207 6.51 11.10 -4.93
N THR A 208 6.89 9.84 -5.08
CA THR A 208 7.24 9.17 -6.34
C THR A 208 6.06 8.47 -6.98
N GLN A 209 4.82 8.76 -6.55
CA GLN A 209 3.63 8.18 -7.14
C GLN A 209 3.54 8.51 -8.64
N ARG A 210 3.25 7.47 -9.41
CA ARG A 210 2.92 7.59 -10.84
C ARG A 210 1.63 6.81 -11.10
N HIS A 211 0.84 7.25 -12.06
CA HIS A 211 -0.35 6.51 -12.46
C HIS A 211 -0.63 6.66 -13.95
N ALA A 212 -1.41 5.74 -14.47
CA ALA A 212 -1.99 5.83 -15.80
C ALA A 212 -3.44 5.33 -15.75
N VAL A 213 -4.29 5.92 -16.58
CA VAL A 213 -5.72 5.60 -16.72
C VAL A 213 -6.00 5.21 -18.16
N GLY A 214 -6.76 4.14 -18.37
CA GLY A 214 -7.10 3.64 -19.70
C GLY A 214 -8.26 2.66 -19.64
N THR A 215 -8.23 1.66 -20.51
CA THR A 215 -9.26 0.63 -20.61
C THR A 215 -8.65 -0.77 -20.42
N LEU A 216 -9.49 -1.74 -20.08
CA LEU A 216 -9.07 -3.12 -19.91
C LEU A 216 -8.44 -3.68 -21.20
N GLY A 217 -8.98 -3.30 -22.38
CA GLY A 217 -8.46 -3.74 -23.67
C GLY A 217 -7.04 -3.29 -23.97
N THR A 218 -6.56 -2.23 -23.31
CA THR A 218 -5.22 -1.65 -23.50
C THR A 218 -4.35 -1.70 -22.22
N LEU A 219 -4.72 -2.49 -21.23
CA LEU A 219 -4.07 -2.47 -19.92
C LEU A 219 -2.57 -2.83 -19.97
N ALA A 220 -2.19 -3.85 -20.75
CA ALA A 220 -0.80 -4.28 -20.84
C ALA A 220 0.07 -3.24 -21.56
N GLU A 221 -0.44 -2.65 -22.66
CA GLU A 221 0.20 -1.56 -23.38
C GLU A 221 0.33 -0.33 -22.50
N LEU A 222 -0.72 0.03 -21.75
CA LEU A 222 -0.72 1.13 -20.80
C LEU A 222 0.41 1.02 -19.76
N VAL A 223 0.59 -0.16 -19.18
CA VAL A 223 1.67 -0.43 -18.23
C VAL A 223 3.04 -0.28 -18.89
N GLN A 224 3.20 -0.78 -20.10
CA GLN A 224 4.47 -0.74 -20.85
C GLN A 224 4.82 0.69 -21.29
N GLU A 225 3.89 1.41 -21.90
CA GLU A 225 4.09 2.76 -22.42
C GLU A 225 4.43 3.78 -21.32
N HIS A 226 3.78 3.64 -20.17
CA HIS A 226 4.05 4.51 -19.01
C HIS A 226 5.20 3.99 -18.14
N GLY A 227 5.83 2.86 -18.46
CA GLY A 227 6.92 2.26 -17.69
C GLY A 227 6.53 2.04 -16.22
N LEU A 228 5.29 1.59 -15.97
CA LEU A 228 4.82 1.34 -14.62
C LEU A 228 5.33 -0.03 -14.14
N ALA A 229 5.81 -0.08 -12.89
CA ALA A 229 6.43 -1.25 -12.31
C ALA A 229 5.94 -1.49 -10.87
N SER A 230 6.28 -2.65 -10.31
CA SER A 230 5.99 -2.96 -8.90
C SER A 230 6.83 -2.07 -7.95
N PRO A 231 6.28 -1.68 -6.79
CA PRO A 231 4.95 -2.01 -6.31
C PRO A 231 3.86 -1.12 -6.92
N ALA A 232 2.79 -1.72 -7.44
CA ALA A 232 1.65 -0.99 -7.99
C ALA A 232 0.33 -1.71 -7.71
N ILE A 233 -0.75 -0.93 -7.75
CA ILE A 233 -2.13 -1.38 -7.63
C ILE A 233 -2.82 -1.17 -8.98
N ILE A 234 -3.61 -2.15 -9.43
CA ILE A 234 -4.48 -2.01 -10.59
C ILE A 234 -5.92 -1.94 -10.09
N VAL A 235 -6.64 -0.87 -10.42
CA VAL A 235 -8.07 -0.69 -10.12
C VAL A 235 -8.85 -0.84 -11.41
N ILE A 236 -9.92 -1.65 -11.40
CA ILE A 236 -10.72 -1.96 -12.59
C ILE A 236 -12.20 -1.83 -12.23
N GLY A 237 -12.95 -1.09 -13.02
CA GLY A 237 -14.39 -0.97 -12.86
C GLY A 237 -14.94 0.41 -13.14
N ASP A 238 -16.27 0.48 -13.16
CA ASP A 238 -17.05 1.65 -13.58
C ASP A 238 -16.91 2.87 -12.66
N VAL A 239 -16.39 2.71 -11.46
CA VAL A 239 -16.06 3.85 -10.57
C VAL A 239 -15.02 4.80 -11.20
N LEU A 240 -14.26 4.31 -12.17
CA LEU A 240 -13.23 5.08 -12.89
C LEU A 240 -13.76 5.85 -14.11
N ARG A 241 -15.04 5.73 -14.47
CA ARG A 241 -15.59 6.35 -15.70
C ARG A 241 -15.33 7.85 -15.80
N GLY A 242 -15.42 8.57 -14.69
CA GLY A 242 -15.14 10.01 -14.66
C GLY A 242 -13.69 10.36 -15.03
N LEU A 243 -12.73 9.56 -14.56
CA LEU A 243 -11.31 9.75 -14.89
C LEU A 243 -11.02 9.37 -16.35
N ALA A 244 -11.59 8.27 -16.84
CA ALA A 244 -11.38 7.81 -18.21
C ALA A 244 -11.88 8.84 -19.25
N GLN A 245 -12.97 9.57 -18.97
CA GLN A 245 -13.47 10.64 -19.83
C GLN A 245 -12.53 11.84 -19.88
N VAL A 246 -11.93 12.22 -18.76
CA VAL A 246 -10.94 13.32 -18.71
C VAL A 246 -9.66 12.92 -19.45
N ALA A 247 -9.19 11.69 -19.29
CA ALA A 247 -8.00 11.18 -19.97
C ALA A 247 -8.19 11.09 -21.50
N SER A 248 -9.38 10.75 -21.99
CA SER A 248 -9.69 10.70 -23.41
C SER A 248 -9.86 12.09 -24.06
N SER A 249 -10.17 13.11 -23.28
CA SER A 249 -10.28 14.51 -23.76
C SER A 249 -8.96 15.28 -23.70
N SER A 250 -7.99 14.81 -22.94
CA SER A 250 -6.65 15.35 -22.85
C SER A 250 -5.64 14.39 -23.50
N VAL A 251 -5.46 14.50 -24.84
CA VAL A 251 -4.32 13.91 -25.55
C VAL A 251 -3.05 14.71 -25.21
N ARG A 252 -2.69 14.72 -23.94
CA ARG A 252 -1.37 15.10 -23.42
C ARG A 252 -1.17 14.44 -22.06
N ALA A 253 -0.24 13.51 -22.01
CA ALA A 253 0.34 13.07 -20.75
C ALA A 253 1.12 14.26 -20.16
N GLU A 254 0.48 15.10 -19.37
CA GLU A 254 1.20 16.02 -18.49
C GLU A 254 1.66 15.20 -17.28
N LEU A 255 2.98 15.08 -17.18
CA LEU A 255 3.63 14.78 -15.91
C LEU A 255 3.19 15.89 -14.94
N VAL A 256 2.27 15.57 -14.04
CA VAL A 256 1.93 16.47 -12.94
C VAL A 256 3.10 16.41 -11.96
N GLU A 257 4.09 17.29 -12.15
CA GLU A 257 5.03 17.64 -11.11
C GLU A 257 4.23 18.21 -9.93
N ALA A 258 4.40 17.62 -8.77
CA ALA A 258 3.82 18.14 -7.53
C ALA A 258 4.28 19.60 -7.35
N PRO A 259 3.37 20.55 -7.02
CA PRO A 259 3.75 21.94 -6.84
C PRO A 259 4.75 22.04 -5.69
N THR A 260 6.00 22.36 -6.02
CA THR A 260 7.01 22.80 -5.05
C THR A 260 6.46 24.04 -4.36
N ARG A 261 6.11 23.91 -3.10
CA ARG A 261 5.79 25.05 -2.22
C ARG A 261 7.00 25.97 -2.16
N THR A 262 7.05 26.93 -3.06
CA THR A 262 7.96 28.06 -2.98
C THR A 262 7.55 28.90 -1.77
N SER A 263 8.42 28.86 -0.77
CA SER A 263 8.45 29.74 0.39
C SER A 263 8.64 31.22 -0.03
N ARG A 264 7.57 31.88 -0.48
CA ARG A 264 7.60 33.31 -0.82
C ARG A 264 6.29 34.04 -0.53
N ALA A 265 5.78 33.91 0.70
CA ALA A 265 4.65 34.71 1.16
C ALA A 265 4.71 35.04 2.66
N LEU A 266 5.91 35.26 3.22
CA LEU A 266 6.08 35.68 4.62
C LEU A 266 7.03 36.88 4.77
N ARG A 267 7.06 37.82 3.81
CA ARG A 267 7.79 39.09 3.94
C ARG A 267 7.04 40.32 3.50
N GLN A 268 5.73 40.39 3.66
CA GLN A 268 4.97 41.59 3.32
C GLN A 268 3.91 41.99 4.33
N ALA A 269 4.03 41.57 5.59
CA ALA A 269 3.15 41.99 6.69
C ALA A 269 3.92 42.55 7.90
N GLN A 270 5.03 43.26 7.66
CA GLN A 270 5.69 44.07 8.67
C GLN A 270 6.15 45.37 8.06
N GLY A 271 5.31 46.36 7.99
CA GLY A 271 5.70 47.68 7.47
C GLY A 271 4.59 48.69 7.38
N GLU A 272 3.64 48.73 8.29
CA GLU A 272 2.84 49.93 8.52
C GLU A 272 2.56 50.07 10.01
N ARG A 273 3.49 50.71 10.69
CA ARG A 273 3.25 51.29 12.01
C ARG A 273 3.25 52.81 11.89
N PHE A 274 2.09 53.36 12.20
CA PHE A 274 1.88 54.63 12.87
C PHE A 274 2.78 55.84 12.50
N SER A 275 2.19 56.79 11.79
CA SER A 275 2.42 58.19 12.02
C SER A 275 1.06 58.91 11.92
N GLY A 276 0.68 59.66 12.94
CA GLY A 276 -0.53 60.44 13.00
C GLY A 276 -0.80 60.98 14.38
N SER A 277 -0.06 62.02 14.69
CA SER A 277 -0.28 62.91 15.81
C SER A 277 -1.57 63.75 15.66
N ALA A 278 -2.24 64.00 16.68
CA ALA A 278 -2.69 65.23 17.34
C ALA A 278 -3.79 64.92 18.34
#